data_5e024bed0c5785ea77aa87edf9e5484f
#
_entry.id   5e024bed0c5785ea77aa87edf9e5484f
#
_cell.length_a   1.000
_cell.length_b   1.000
_cell.length_c   1.000
_cell.angle_alpha   90.00
_cell.angle_beta   90.00
_cell.angle_gamma   90.00
#
_symmetry.space_group_name_H-M   'P 1'
#
loop_
_entity.id
_entity.type
_entity.pdbx_description
1 polymer ?
#
loop_
_entity_poly.entity_id
_entity_poly.type
_entity_poly.pdbx_seq_one_letter_code
_entity_poly.pdbx_strand_id
1 'polypeptide(L)' 'MKNFRIPSAARIESLQARFAPGTRVRILQMDDVLAPRRGSLGTVIAVDSLGTIHVSWDCGSSLGVAYGVDSCEVVS' A
#
# COMPACT_ATOMS: atom_id res chain seq x y z
N MET A 1 0.08 18.92 -6.57
CA MET A 1 -0.55 18.70 -5.24
C MET A 1 -1.36 17.43 -5.26
N LYS A 2 -1.13 16.57 -4.28
CA LYS A 2 -1.86 15.29 -4.17
C LYS A 2 -3.28 15.54 -3.69
N ASN A 3 -4.25 14.94 -4.38
CA ASN A 3 -5.65 14.94 -3.94
C ASN A 3 -5.84 13.78 -2.97
N PHE A 4 -5.97 14.13 -1.71
CA PHE A 4 -6.19 13.14 -0.67
C PHE A 4 -7.68 12.88 -0.50
N ARG A 5 -8.09 11.63 -0.66
CA ARG A 5 -9.46 11.21 -0.34
C ARG A 5 -9.40 10.16 0.75
N ILE A 6 -10.14 10.39 1.82
CA ILE A 6 -10.33 9.38 2.84
C ILE A 6 -11.37 8.40 2.30
N PRO A 7 -11.05 7.10 2.17
CA PRO A 7 -12.01 6.13 1.68
C PRO A 7 -13.13 5.91 2.68
N SER A 8 -14.28 5.44 2.20
CA SER A 8 -15.40 5.06 3.05
C SER A 8 -15.02 3.88 3.96
N ALA A 9 -15.80 3.68 5.03
CA ALA A 9 -15.61 2.53 5.92
C ALA A 9 -15.70 1.21 5.15
N ALA A 10 -16.65 1.09 4.22
CA ALA A 10 -16.80 -0.11 3.40
C ALA A 10 -15.56 -0.35 2.52
N ARG A 11 -14.98 0.71 1.96
CA ARG A 11 -13.76 0.61 1.16
C ARG A 11 -12.57 0.18 2.03
N ILE A 12 -12.46 0.72 3.24
CA ILE A 12 -11.39 0.33 4.16
C ILE A 12 -11.51 -1.15 4.52
N GLU A 13 -12.72 -1.64 4.80
CA GLU A 13 -12.94 -3.06 5.07
C GLU A 13 -12.51 -3.93 3.88
N SER A 14 -12.85 -3.52 2.66
CA SER A 14 -12.43 -4.21 1.43
C SER A 14 -10.91 -4.24 1.30
N LEU A 15 -10.26 -3.12 1.58
CA LEU A 15 -8.80 -3.02 1.52
C LEU A 15 -8.16 -3.92 2.58
N GLN A 16 -8.70 -3.93 3.79
CA GLN A 16 -8.18 -4.77 4.89
C GLN A 16 -8.32 -6.25 4.57
N ALA A 17 -9.41 -6.64 3.91
CA ALA A 17 -9.62 -8.04 3.49
C ALA A 17 -8.66 -8.44 2.37
N ARG A 18 -8.48 -7.55 1.38
CA ARG A 18 -7.63 -7.81 0.23
C ARG A 18 -6.14 -7.79 0.60
N PHE A 19 -5.76 -6.85 1.45
CA PHE A 19 -4.38 -6.64 1.89
C PHE A 19 -4.22 -7.02 3.36
N ALA A 20 -4.59 -8.24 3.68
CA ALA A 20 -4.43 -8.77 5.04
C ALA A 20 -2.96 -8.85 5.42
N PRO A 21 -2.63 -8.74 6.72
CA PRO A 21 -1.25 -8.90 7.17
C PRO A 21 -0.63 -10.19 6.65
N GLY A 22 0.59 -10.10 6.16
CA GLY A 22 1.30 -11.23 5.57
C GLY A 22 1.14 -11.38 4.06
N THR A 23 0.21 -10.64 3.44
CA THR A 23 0.02 -10.65 1.99
C THR A 23 1.27 -10.10 1.29
N ARG A 24 1.72 -10.81 0.26
CA ARG A 24 2.84 -10.35 -0.56
C ARG A 24 2.32 -9.43 -1.67
N VAL A 25 2.99 -8.32 -1.85
CA VAL A 25 2.59 -7.30 -2.83
C VAL A 25 3.79 -6.85 -3.66
N ARG A 26 3.48 -6.29 -4.85
CA ARG A 26 4.46 -5.66 -5.73
C ARG A 26 4.06 -4.20 -5.93
N ILE A 27 5.03 -3.28 -5.80
CA ILE A 27 4.77 -1.87 -6.05
C ILE A 27 4.57 -1.63 -7.55
N LEU A 28 3.50 -0.93 -7.91
CA LEU A 28 3.22 -0.53 -9.29
C LEU A 28 3.58 0.93 -9.51
N GLN A 29 3.16 1.78 -8.58
CA GLN A 29 3.43 3.21 -8.65
C GLN A 29 3.43 3.81 -7.25
N MET A 30 4.39 4.66 -6.98
CA MET A 30 4.45 5.42 -5.73
C MET A 30 5.02 6.80 -6.04
N ASP A 31 4.25 7.84 -5.68
CA ASP A 31 4.61 9.22 -5.93
C ASP A 31 5.42 9.78 -4.76
N ASP A 32 6.65 9.31 -4.61
CA ASP A 32 7.57 9.70 -3.56
C ASP A 32 9.00 9.50 -4.03
N VAL A 33 9.87 10.48 -3.77
CA VAL A 33 11.28 10.40 -4.19
C VAL A 33 12.04 9.27 -3.49
N LEU A 34 11.54 8.83 -2.33
CA LEU A 34 12.15 7.74 -1.56
C LEU A 34 11.45 6.40 -1.81
N ALA A 35 10.57 6.34 -2.82
CA ALA A 35 9.83 5.13 -3.13
C ALA A 35 10.75 3.96 -3.47
N PRO A 36 10.36 2.72 -3.10
CA PRO A 36 11.04 1.55 -3.61
C PRO A 36 10.99 1.53 -5.13
N ARG A 37 11.95 0.87 -5.75
CA ARG A 37 11.96 0.66 -7.19
C ARG A 37 10.65 0.03 -7.64
N ARG A 38 10.13 0.49 -8.79
CA ARG A 38 8.97 -0.13 -9.43
C ARG A 38 9.20 -1.65 -9.57
N GLY A 39 8.21 -2.43 -9.19
CA GLY A 39 8.31 -3.88 -9.20
C GLY A 39 8.87 -4.50 -7.92
N SER A 40 9.29 -3.67 -6.95
CA SER A 40 9.76 -4.17 -5.66
C SER A 40 8.66 -4.95 -4.95
N LEU A 41 9.07 -5.99 -4.22
CA LEU A 41 8.17 -6.83 -3.44
C LEU A 41 8.21 -6.45 -1.97
N GLY A 42 7.11 -6.69 -1.29
CA GLY A 42 7.00 -6.45 0.14
C GLY A 42 5.91 -7.30 0.78
N THR A 43 5.79 -7.18 2.08
CA THR A 43 4.80 -7.90 2.88
C THR A 43 3.92 -6.89 3.59
N VAL A 44 2.61 -7.04 3.46
CA VAL A 44 1.65 -6.15 4.14
C VAL A 44 1.75 -6.35 5.64
N ILE A 45 1.79 -5.24 6.36
CA ILE A 45 1.72 -5.21 7.83
C ILE A 45 0.29 -4.98 8.27
N ALA A 46 -0.36 -3.96 7.70
CA ALA A 46 -1.73 -3.58 8.04
C ALA A 46 -2.26 -2.55 7.05
N VAL A 47 -3.57 -2.34 7.06
CA VAL A 47 -4.22 -1.21 6.39
C VAL A 47 -4.83 -0.35 7.48
N ASP A 48 -4.50 0.95 7.50
CA ASP A 48 -4.98 1.86 8.53
C ASP A 48 -6.35 2.48 8.16
N SER A 49 -6.86 3.31 9.06
CA SER A 49 -8.18 3.94 8.90
C SER A 49 -8.22 5.02 7.80
N LEU A 50 -7.08 5.39 7.26
CA LEU A 50 -6.99 6.31 6.12
C LEU A 50 -6.89 5.56 4.79
N GLY A 51 -6.82 4.23 4.84
CA GLY A 51 -6.67 3.38 3.66
C GLY A 51 -5.22 3.25 3.20
N THR A 52 -4.27 3.64 4.02
CA THR A 52 -2.86 3.43 3.71
C THR A 52 -2.48 1.99 3.99
N ILE A 53 -1.89 1.34 3.00
CA ILE A 53 -1.38 -0.03 3.14
C ILE A 53 0.05 0.06 3.63
N HIS A 54 0.27 -0.35 4.87
CA HIS A 54 1.61 -0.36 5.47
C HIS A 54 2.33 -1.63 5.06
N VAL A 55 3.48 -1.48 4.43
CA VAL A 55 4.23 -2.58 3.82
C VAL A 55 5.67 -2.56 4.32
N SER A 56 6.17 -3.73 4.67
CA SER A 56 7.59 -3.94 4.88
C SER A 56 8.18 -4.39 3.54
N TRP A 57 8.85 -3.47 2.86
CA TRP A 57 9.44 -3.74 1.56
C TRP A 57 10.73 -4.53 1.72
N ASP A 58 10.96 -5.50 0.84
CA ASP A 58 12.14 -6.37 0.92
C ASP A 58 13.44 -5.59 0.81
N CYS A 59 13.42 -4.43 0.15
CA CYS A 59 14.58 -3.53 0.04
C CYS A 59 14.88 -2.75 1.32
N GLY A 60 14.05 -2.89 2.36
CA GLY A 60 14.22 -2.20 3.65
C GLY A 60 13.41 -0.92 3.82
N SER A 61 12.73 -0.46 2.76
CA SER A 61 11.83 0.68 2.88
C SER A 61 10.59 0.30 3.69
N SER A 62 9.99 1.30 4.36
CA SER A 62 8.72 1.14 5.10
C SER A 62 7.65 2.13 4.65
N LEU A 63 7.80 2.71 3.45
CA LEU A 63 6.82 3.66 2.92
C LEU A 63 5.48 2.97 2.67
N GLY A 64 4.40 3.57 3.15
CA GLY A 64 3.04 3.06 2.92
C GLY A 64 2.53 3.39 1.53
N VAL A 65 1.60 2.57 1.05
CA VAL A 65 0.90 2.77 -0.23
C VAL A 65 -0.36 3.58 0.06
N ALA A 66 -0.39 4.82 -0.39
CA ALA A 66 -1.49 5.75 -0.11
C ALA A 66 -2.66 5.51 -1.07
N TYR A 67 -3.86 5.35 -0.50
CA TYR A 67 -5.08 5.15 -1.27
C TYR A 67 -5.31 6.29 -2.27
N GLY A 68 -5.59 5.93 -3.52
CA GLY A 68 -5.90 6.89 -4.58
C GLY A 68 -4.70 7.64 -5.14
N VAL A 69 -3.52 7.47 -4.58
CA VAL A 69 -2.28 8.13 -5.01
C VAL A 69 -1.28 7.12 -5.53
N ASP A 70 -1.01 6.12 -4.71
CA ASP A 70 -0.05 5.06 -5.02
C ASP A 70 -0.79 3.76 -5.37
N SER A 71 -0.11 2.80 -5.95
CA SER A 71 -0.74 1.50 -6.25
C SER A 71 0.24 0.35 -6.08
N CYS A 72 -0.31 -0.78 -5.65
CA CYS A 72 0.41 -2.05 -5.59
C CYS A 72 -0.55 -3.17 -5.94
N GLU A 73 -0.01 -4.35 -6.23
CA GLU A 73 -0.81 -5.52 -6.55
C GLU A 73 -0.44 -6.69 -5.65
N VAL A 74 -1.42 -7.53 -5.37
CA VAL A 74 -1.21 -8.78 -4.63
C VAL A 74 -0.52 -9.79 -5.53
N VAL A 75 0.55 -10.42 -5.02
CA VAL A 75 1.27 -11.47 -5.76
C VAL A 75 1.18 -12.83 -5.05
N SER A 76 0.85 -12.83 -3.77
CA SER A 76 0.55 -14.08 -3.06
C SER A 76 -0.04 -13.86 -1.68
#